data_66732bbd5a3993e054ec5078cc8370ac
#
_entry.id   66732bbd5a3993e054ec5078cc8370ac
#
_cell.length_a   1.000
_cell.length_b   1.000
_cell.length_c   1.000
_cell.angle_alpha   90.00
_cell.angle_beta   90.00
_cell.angle_gamma   90.00
#
_symmetry.space_group_name_H-M   'P 1'
#
loop_
_entity.id
_entity.type
_entity.pdbx_description
1 polymer ?
#
loop_
_entity_poly.entity_id
_entity_poly.type
_entity_poly.pdbx_seq_one_letter_code
_entity_poly.pdbx_strand_id
1 'polypeptide(L)'
;MDKELIIVLDFGGQYNQLIARRVRECNVYAEVHPYTLPLEKIKEMNPKGIIFTGGPNSVYKDDSPSCSKEIFELGIPILGICYGSQLMAHLLGGKVSTAPVSEYGRTEVEVDKTSKLFADVNDKTICWMSHTDYIAEVPEGFKKTAYTPVCPVAAMENAEKKLYATQFHPEVMHTEEGMKMLRAFVMDVCQCAGDWKMDSFVKDTIESLRAKIGDGKVLCALSGGVDSSVAAVLLSKAIGKQLTCVFVDHGLLRKNEGDEVEAVFGPDGPYDLNFIRVNAQDRFYSKLAGVTEPEAKRKIIGEEFIRVFEEEAKKIGAVDFLVQGTIYPDVIESGLDKSAVIKSHHNVGGLPDYVDFKEIVEPLRLLFKDEVRKAGLELGIPEYLVFRQPFPGPGLGIRIIGEVTAEKVKIVQDADAIYREEIAKAGLDRSLGQYFAALTNMRSVGVMGDERTYDYAVALRAVKTIDFMTAESADIPFEVLQTVMTRIINEVKGVNRVFYDLTSKPPGTIEFE
;
A
#
# COMPACT_ATOMS: atom_id res chain seq x y z
N MET A 1 9.40 21.32 -8.40
CA MET A 1 10.60 20.46 -8.21
C MET A 1 10.95 19.79 -9.52
N ASP A 2 12.13 20.05 -10.06
CA ASP A 2 12.69 19.24 -11.14
C ASP A 2 13.27 17.97 -10.52
N LYS A 3 12.43 16.94 -10.38
CA LYS A 3 12.83 15.62 -9.88
C LYS A 3 13.25 14.76 -11.05
N GLU A 4 14.31 13.95 -10.85
CA GLU A 4 14.66 12.92 -11.81
C GLU A 4 13.54 11.88 -11.88
N LEU A 5 12.94 11.73 -13.05
CA LEU A 5 11.74 10.91 -13.27
C LEU A 5 12.06 9.64 -14.05
N ILE A 6 11.59 8.51 -13.58
CA ILE A 6 11.43 7.28 -14.36
C ILE A 6 9.94 7.06 -14.64
N ILE A 7 9.58 6.92 -15.91
CA ILE A 7 8.21 6.57 -16.32
C ILE A 7 8.09 5.05 -16.39
N VAL A 8 7.07 4.50 -15.74
CA VAL A 8 6.68 3.09 -15.85
C VAL A 8 5.44 3.03 -16.73
N LEU A 9 5.55 2.49 -17.94
CA LEU A 9 4.42 2.28 -18.84
C LEU A 9 3.76 0.94 -18.56
N ASP A 10 2.49 1.00 -18.17
CA ASP A 10 1.70 -0.16 -17.78
C ASP A 10 1.02 -0.81 -19.00
N PHE A 11 1.43 -2.03 -19.32
CA PHE A 11 0.87 -2.89 -20.36
C PHE A 11 -0.13 -3.92 -19.82
N GLY A 12 -0.66 -3.71 -18.61
CA GLY A 12 -1.65 -4.58 -17.97
C GLY A 12 -1.04 -5.67 -17.09
N GLY A 13 0.23 -5.53 -16.71
CA GLY A 13 0.92 -6.46 -15.80
C GLY A 13 0.51 -6.27 -14.33
N GLN A 14 0.62 -7.34 -13.55
CA GLN A 14 0.26 -7.32 -12.12
C GLN A 14 1.27 -6.54 -11.24
N TYR A 15 2.48 -6.28 -11.74
CA TYR A 15 3.59 -5.74 -10.94
C TYR A 15 3.95 -4.28 -11.27
N ASN A 16 3.07 -3.54 -11.96
CA ASN A 16 3.32 -2.14 -12.36
C ASN A 16 3.68 -1.23 -11.16
N GLN A 17 2.87 -1.28 -10.10
CA GLN A 17 3.13 -0.51 -8.87
C GLN A 17 4.41 -0.97 -8.16
N LEU A 18 4.69 -2.28 -8.19
CA LEU A 18 5.90 -2.83 -7.58
C LEU A 18 7.16 -2.34 -8.29
N ILE A 19 7.15 -2.27 -9.64
CA ILE A 19 8.26 -1.70 -10.42
C ILE A 19 8.54 -0.26 -10.00
N ALA A 20 7.50 0.59 -9.96
CA ALA A 20 7.64 1.99 -9.54
C ALA A 20 8.18 2.10 -8.11
N ARG A 21 7.69 1.27 -7.19
CA ARG A 21 8.19 1.21 -5.81
C ARG A 21 9.67 0.82 -5.75
N ARG A 22 10.11 -0.19 -6.53
CA ARG A 22 11.51 -0.60 -6.59
C ARG A 22 12.44 0.50 -7.11
N VAL A 23 11.99 1.28 -8.11
CA VAL A 23 12.70 2.47 -8.57
C VAL A 23 12.85 3.50 -7.44
N ARG A 24 11.77 3.76 -6.68
CA ARG A 24 11.82 4.69 -5.55
C ARG A 24 12.67 4.20 -4.38
N GLU A 25 12.81 2.90 -4.20
CA GLU A 25 13.79 2.31 -3.27
C GLU A 25 15.25 2.62 -3.68
N CYS A 26 15.48 2.96 -4.96
CA CYS A 26 16.76 3.51 -5.43
C CYS A 26 16.88 5.04 -5.22
N ASN A 27 15.98 5.67 -4.49
CA ASN A 27 15.86 7.13 -4.28
C ASN A 27 15.63 7.91 -5.58
N VAL A 28 14.93 7.35 -6.55
CA VAL A 28 14.54 8.02 -7.79
C VAL A 28 13.02 8.03 -7.91
N TYR A 29 12.46 9.19 -8.26
CA TYR A 29 11.02 9.32 -8.40
C TYR A 29 10.51 8.55 -9.62
N ALA A 30 9.40 7.84 -9.47
CA ALA A 30 8.79 7.06 -10.54
C ALA A 30 7.28 7.29 -10.60
N GLU A 31 6.74 7.35 -11.81
CA GLU A 31 5.30 7.43 -12.07
C GLU A 31 4.85 6.30 -12.99
N VAL A 32 3.68 5.73 -12.69
CA VAL A 32 3.03 4.72 -13.53
C VAL A 32 2.04 5.43 -14.45
N HIS A 33 2.16 5.19 -15.75
CA HIS A 33 1.27 5.72 -16.77
C HIS A 33 0.76 4.60 -17.69
N PRO A 34 -0.40 4.73 -18.29
CA PRO A 34 -0.89 3.76 -19.26
C PRO A 34 0.03 3.71 -20.49
N TYR A 35 0.14 2.55 -21.12
CA TYR A 35 0.93 2.36 -22.35
C TYR A 35 0.49 3.28 -23.50
N THR A 36 -0.72 3.84 -23.42
CA THR A 36 -1.28 4.81 -24.39
C THR A 36 -0.81 6.23 -24.18
N LEU A 37 0.09 6.50 -23.22
CA LEU A 37 0.62 7.86 -22.97
C LEU A 37 1.24 8.42 -24.25
N PRO A 38 0.78 9.60 -24.74
CA PRO A 38 1.29 10.19 -25.97
C PRO A 38 2.79 10.51 -25.89
N LEU A 39 3.52 10.29 -26.99
CA LEU A 39 4.96 10.57 -27.07
C LEU A 39 5.31 12.02 -26.72
N GLU A 40 4.47 12.97 -27.13
CA GLU A 40 4.67 14.38 -26.80
C GLU A 40 4.61 14.64 -25.29
N LYS A 41 3.72 13.94 -24.58
CA LYS A 41 3.66 14.00 -23.12
C LYS A 41 4.92 13.41 -22.47
N ILE A 42 5.42 12.29 -22.99
CA ILE A 42 6.69 11.70 -22.52
C ILE A 42 7.83 12.71 -22.69
N LYS A 43 7.90 13.39 -23.84
CA LYS A 43 8.91 14.44 -24.09
C LYS A 43 8.77 15.63 -23.14
N GLU A 44 7.53 16.10 -22.89
CA GLU A 44 7.25 17.19 -21.94
C GLU A 44 7.68 16.84 -20.52
N MET A 45 7.45 15.59 -20.09
CA MET A 45 7.85 15.08 -18.77
C MET A 45 9.36 14.90 -18.62
N ASN A 46 10.10 14.85 -19.73
CA ASN A 46 11.55 14.73 -19.79
C ASN A 46 12.14 13.67 -18.83
N PRO A 47 11.72 12.40 -18.91
CA PRO A 47 12.17 11.36 -17.99
C PRO A 47 13.62 10.97 -18.25
N LYS A 48 14.32 10.52 -17.20
CA LYS A 48 15.67 9.94 -17.28
C LYS A 48 15.67 8.53 -17.84
N GLY A 49 14.55 7.81 -17.74
CA GLY A 49 14.37 6.46 -18.26
C GLY A 49 12.91 6.04 -18.31
N ILE A 50 12.65 4.99 -19.05
CA ILE A 50 11.31 4.40 -19.20
C ILE A 50 11.40 2.90 -18.90
N ILE A 51 10.44 2.37 -18.18
CA ILE A 51 10.30 0.92 -17.93
C ILE A 51 8.97 0.45 -18.52
N PHE A 52 9.01 -0.57 -19.38
CA PHE A 52 7.82 -1.26 -19.88
C PHE A 52 7.51 -2.43 -18.96
N THR A 53 6.29 -2.53 -18.47
CA THR A 53 5.87 -3.60 -17.56
C THR A 53 5.66 -4.92 -18.29
N GLY A 54 5.42 -5.98 -17.53
CA GLY A 54 4.78 -7.20 -18.04
C GLY A 54 3.36 -6.94 -18.50
N GLY A 55 2.73 -7.96 -19.09
CA GLY A 55 1.35 -7.92 -19.55
C GLY A 55 0.81 -9.34 -19.83
N PRO A 56 -0.52 -9.51 -19.85
CA PRO A 56 -1.15 -10.82 -19.96
C PRO A 56 -1.24 -11.36 -21.39
N ASN A 57 -0.92 -10.55 -22.41
CA ASN A 57 -1.16 -10.86 -23.81
C ASN A 57 0.11 -11.34 -24.54
N SER A 58 -0.08 -11.90 -25.75
CA SER A 58 1.00 -12.17 -26.70
C SER A 58 1.16 -11.00 -27.66
N VAL A 59 2.39 -10.52 -27.89
CA VAL A 59 2.68 -9.28 -28.65
C VAL A 59 2.28 -9.34 -30.14
N TYR A 60 2.02 -10.53 -30.67
CA TYR A 60 1.63 -10.74 -32.07
C TYR A 60 0.11 -10.85 -32.28
N LYS A 61 -0.71 -10.63 -31.26
CA LYS A 61 -2.17 -10.56 -31.39
C LYS A 61 -2.62 -9.14 -31.69
N ASP A 62 -3.63 -8.98 -32.54
CA ASP A 62 -4.10 -7.68 -33.02
C ASP A 62 -4.65 -6.75 -31.89
N ASP A 63 -5.17 -7.35 -30.82
CA ASP A 63 -5.76 -6.65 -29.66
C ASP A 63 -4.76 -6.43 -28.49
N SER A 64 -3.50 -6.74 -28.70
CA SER A 64 -2.48 -6.63 -27.65
C SER A 64 -2.06 -5.18 -27.39
N PRO A 65 -1.84 -4.81 -26.12
CA PRO A 65 -1.31 -3.49 -25.76
C PRO A 65 0.00 -3.21 -26.50
N SER A 66 0.07 -2.09 -27.22
CA SER A 66 1.25 -1.71 -27.99
C SER A 66 1.52 -0.21 -27.89
N CYS A 67 2.72 0.20 -28.23
CA CYS A 67 3.12 1.61 -28.28
C CYS A 67 3.75 1.95 -29.62
N SER A 68 3.92 3.25 -29.89
CA SER A 68 4.60 3.70 -31.10
C SER A 68 6.09 3.30 -31.09
N LYS A 69 6.59 2.83 -32.26
CA LYS A 69 8.00 2.47 -32.44
C LYS A 69 8.94 3.67 -32.22
N GLU A 70 8.48 4.88 -32.47
CA GLU A 70 9.26 6.11 -32.29
C GLU A 70 9.70 6.33 -30.84
N ILE A 71 9.13 5.65 -29.85
CA ILE A 71 9.56 5.73 -28.46
C ILE A 71 11.01 5.29 -28.29
N PHE A 72 11.48 4.31 -29.09
CA PHE A 72 12.86 3.82 -29.06
C PHE A 72 13.86 4.78 -29.73
N GLU A 73 13.36 5.83 -30.40
CA GLU A 73 14.17 6.84 -31.08
C GLU A 73 14.30 8.13 -30.26
N LEU A 74 13.65 8.20 -29.09
CA LEU A 74 13.71 9.37 -28.19
C LEU A 74 15.09 9.57 -27.54
N GLY A 75 15.99 8.58 -27.62
CA GLY A 75 17.28 8.64 -26.94
C GLY A 75 17.22 8.45 -25.42
N ILE A 76 16.03 8.15 -24.89
CA ILE A 76 15.78 7.88 -23.48
C ILE A 76 16.08 6.40 -23.20
N PRO A 77 16.82 6.04 -22.15
CA PRO A 77 17.02 4.64 -21.75
C PRO A 77 15.70 3.90 -21.52
N ILE A 78 15.58 2.68 -22.05
CA ILE A 78 14.35 1.86 -21.89
C ILE A 78 14.73 0.48 -21.37
N LEU A 79 14.00 0.01 -20.34
CA LEU A 79 14.02 -1.36 -19.84
C LEU A 79 12.66 -2.03 -20.10
N GLY A 80 12.64 -3.10 -20.91
CA GLY A 80 11.46 -3.94 -21.08
C GLY A 80 11.48 -5.13 -20.12
N ILE A 81 10.38 -5.38 -19.41
CA ILE A 81 10.23 -6.51 -18.49
C ILE A 81 9.14 -7.44 -19.01
N CYS A 82 9.44 -8.74 -19.15
CA CYS A 82 8.53 -9.80 -19.57
C CYS A 82 7.82 -9.44 -20.90
N TYR A 83 6.52 -9.11 -20.86
CA TYR A 83 5.80 -8.62 -22.05
C TYR A 83 6.49 -7.41 -22.70
N GLY A 84 6.94 -6.45 -21.89
CA GLY A 84 7.66 -5.27 -22.38
C GLY A 84 8.96 -5.62 -23.13
N SER A 85 9.64 -6.70 -22.72
CA SER A 85 10.82 -7.20 -23.44
C SER A 85 10.47 -7.80 -24.81
N GLN A 86 9.38 -8.57 -24.86
CA GLN A 86 8.87 -9.16 -26.08
C GLN A 86 8.35 -8.10 -27.05
N LEU A 87 7.65 -7.08 -26.52
CA LEU A 87 7.16 -5.96 -27.33
C LEU A 87 8.32 -5.18 -27.95
N MET A 88 9.37 -4.90 -27.18
CA MET A 88 10.59 -4.25 -27.68
C MET A 88 11.21 -5.09 -28.82
N ALA A 89 11.37 -6.40 -28.63
CA ALA A 89 11.89 -7.29 -29.65
C ALA A 89 11.02 -7.27 -30.91
N HIS A 90 9.70 -7.43 -30.75
CA HIS A 90 8.74 -7.47 -31.86
C HIS A 90 8.74 -6.18 -32.69
N LEU A 91 8.64 -5.02 -32.04
CA LEU A 91 8.60 -3.72 -32.72
C LEU A 91 9.92 -3.36 -33.44
N LEU A 92 11.05 -3.88 -32.95
CA LEU A 92 12.38 -3.62 -33.53
C LEU A 92 12.83 -4.68 -34.54
N GLY A 93 11.95 -5.64 -34.89
CA GLY A 93 12.19 -6.62 -35.95
C GLY A 93 12.82 -7.94 -35.49
N GLY A 94 12.86 -8.20 -34.20
CA GLY A 94 13.14 -9.51 -33.62
C GLY A 94 11.94 -10.46 -33.76
N LYS A 95 12.10 -11.69 -33.30
CA LYS A 95 11.07 -12.72 -33.40
C LYS A 95 10.66 -13.21 -32.03
N VAL A 96 9.36 -13.12 -31.74
CA VAL A 96 8.72 -13.69 -30.56
C VAL A 96 7.91 -14.93 -30.98
N SER A 97 7.99 -15.99 -30.22
CA SER A 97 7.33 -17.25 -30.48
C SER A 97 6.85 -17.90 -29.19
N THR A 98 5.84 -18.77 -29.31
CA THR A 98 5.41 -19.59 -28.16
C THR A 98 6.48 -20.63 -27.86
N ALA A 99 6.88 -20.73 -26.60
CA ALA A 99 7.88 -21.69 -26.15
C ALA A 99 7.35 -23.13 -26.21
N PRO A 100 8.18 -24.11 -26.59
CA PRO A 100 7.80 -25.52 -26.50
C PRO A 100 7.45 -25.95 -25.07
N VAL A 101 8.08 -25.33 -24.09
CA VAL A 101 7.84 -25.53 -22.65
C VAL A 101 7.79 -24.15 -22.01
N SER A 102 6.71 -23.85 -21.28
CA SER A 102 6.58 -22.61 -20.53
C SER A 102 7.48 -22.62 -19.29
N GLU A 103 7.97 -21.46 -18.89
CA GLU A 103 8.73 -21.30 -17.65
C GLU A 103 7.91 -20.49 -16.62
N TYR A 104 7.59 -21.13 -15.49
CA TYR A 104 6.91 -20.51 -14.37
C TYR A 104 7.65 -20.82 -13.07
N GLY A 105 7.93 -19.79 -12.28
CA GLY A 105 8.56 -19.92 -10.98
C GLY A 105 10.05 -19.56 -10.94
N ARG A 106 10.75 -20.09 -9.95
CA ARG A 106 12.18 -19.84 -9.71
C ARG A 106 13.03 -20.64 -10.70
N THR A 107 13.79 -19.94 -11.51
CA THR A 107 14.64 -20.52 -12.56
C THR A 107 16.06 -19.98 -12.44
N GLU A 108 17.07 -20.85 -12.56
CA GLU A 108 18.47 -20.44 -12.66
C GLU A 108 18.72 -19.83 -14.04
N VAL A 109 19.24 -18.61 -14.06
CA VAL A 109 19.56 -17.84 -15.27
C VAL A 109 21.07 -17.57 -15.31
N GLU A 110 21.69 -17.83 -16.45
CA GLU A 110 23.09 -17.45 -16.70
C GLU A 110 23.14 -16.06 -17.33
N VAL A 111 23.98 -15.16 -16.79
CA VAL A 111 24.06 -13.76 -17.21
C VAL A 111 25.44 -13.37 -17.73
N ASP A 112 25.48 -12.47 -18.71
CA ASP A 112 26.72 -11.86 -19.23
C ASP A 112 27.03 -10.60 -18.41
N LYS A 113 28.05 -10.68 -17.55
CA LYS A 113 28.52 -9.58 -16.70
C LYS A 113 29.13 -8.40 -17.45
N THR A 114 29.33 -8.51 -18.76
CA THR A 114 29.73 -7.36 -19.58
C THR A 114 28.58 -6.38 -19.83
N SER A 115 27.34 -6.82 -19.60
CA SER A 115 26.18 -5.93 -19.57
C SER A 115 26.19 -5.07 -18.30
N LYS A 116 25.91 -3.76 -18.45
CA LYS A 116 25.76 -2.87 -17.30
C LYS A 116 24.68 -3.36 -16.34
N LEU A 117 23.61 -3.97 -16.86
CA LEU A 117 22.51 -4.47 -16.04
C LEU A 117 22.94 -5.58 -15.08
N PHE A 118 23.97 -6.35 -15.43
CA PHE A 118 24.41 -7.55 -14.69
C PHE A 118 25.82 -7.43 -14.10
N ALA A 119 26.45 -6.26 -14.15
CA ALA A 119 27.82 -6.07 -13.68
C ALA A 119 28.05 -6.54 -12.23
N ASP A 120 27.09 -6.27 -11.35
CA ASP A 120 27.14 -6.62 -9.92
C ASP A 120 26.32 -7.88 -9.57
N VAL A 121 25.85 -8.64 -10.58
CA VAL A 121 25.07 -9.86 -10.41
C VAL A 121 26.00 -11.08 -10.54
N ASN A 122 25.72 -12.17 -9.83
CA ASN A 122 26.48 -13.42 -9.97
C ASN A 122 26.29 -14.00 -11.39
N ASP A 123 27.27 -14.74 -11.90
CA ASP A 123 27.23 -15.37 -13.24
C ASP A 123 26.00 -16.26 -13.44
N LYS A 124 25.51 -16.85 -12.33
CA LYS A 124 24.26 -17.59 -12.23
C LYS A 124 23.44 -17.04 -11.06
N THR A 125 22.20 -16.76 -11.32
CA THR A 125 21.29 -16.21 -10.32
C THR A 125 19.89 -16.79 -10.47
N ILE A 126 19.11 -16.83 -9.40
CA ILE A 126 17.71 -17.26 -9.45
C ILE A 126 16.82 -16.09 -9.82
N CYS A 127 16.05 -16.25 -10.88
CA CYS A 127 15.08 -15.29 -11.36
C CYS A 127 13.67 -15.88 -11.38
N TRP A 128 12.66 -15.01 -11.27
CA TRP A 128 11.26 -15.38 -11.38
C TRP A 128 10.82 -15.31 -12.84
N MET A 129 10.54 -16.46 -13.42
CA MET A 129 9.95 -16.60 -14.75
C MET A 129 8.44 -16.71 -14.66
N SER A 130 7.73 -16.10 -15.61
CA SER A 130 6.28 -16.20 -15.74
C SER A 130 5.88 -15.95 -17.19
N HIS A 131 6.20 -16.91 -18.09
CA HIS A 131 5.95 -16.70 -19.50
C HIS A 131 5.70 -18.02 -20.26
N THR A 132 4.90 -17.90 -21.31
CA THR A 132 4.67 -18.92 -22.35
C THR A 132 5.36 -18.52 -23.65
N ASP A 133 5.36 -17.23 -23.99
CA ASP A 133 6.06 -16.70 -25.16
C ASP A 133 7.48 -16.26 -24.77
N TYR A 134 8.40 -16.35 -25.72
CA TYR A 134 9.80 -15.96 -25.52
C TYR A 134 10.38 -15.30 -26.78
N ILE A 135 11.47 -14.57 -26.63
CA ILE A 135 12.22 -13.99 -27.74
C ILE A 135 13.08 -15.10 -28.37
N ALA A 136 12.72 -15.50 -29.58
CA ALA A 136 13.44 -16.53 -30.34
C ALA A 136 14.67 -15.96 -31.06
N GLU A 137 14.55 -14.73 -31.61
CA GLU A 137 15.62 -14.03 -32.31
C GLU A 137 15.66 -12.57 -31.84
N VAL A 138 16.83 -12.10 -31.44
CA VAL A 138 17.03 -10.70 -31.05
C VAL A 138 16.98 -9.77 -32.28
N PRO A 139 16.53 -8.51 -32.12
CA PRO A 139 16.58 -7.52 -33.19
C PRO A 139 18.01 -7.22 -33.64
N GLU A 140 18.16 -6.65 -34.85
CA GLU A 140 19.45 -6.18 -35.35
C GLU A 140 20.11 -5.16 -34.40
N GLY A 141 21.39 -5.34 -34.12
CA GLY A 141 22.15 -4.50 -33.19
C GLY A 141 21.97 -4.84 -31.71
N PHE A 142 21.16 -5.85 -31.38
CA PHE A 142 21.05 -6.37 -30.01
C PHE A 142 21.96 -7.56 -29.79
N LYS A 143 22.48 -7.70 -28.58
CA LYS A 143 23.14 -8.90 -28.10
C LYS A 143 22.30 -9.56 -26.99
N LYS A 144 22.39 -10.87 -26.90
CA LYS A 144 21.84 -11.66 -25.81
C LYS A 144 22.75 -11.49 -24.58
N THR A 145 22.14 -11.21 -23.43
CA THR A 145 22.86 -10.97 -22.16
C THR A 145 22.46 -11.89 -21.03
N ALA A 146 21.41 -12.69 -21.20
CA ALA A 146 21.08 -13.79 -20.28
C ALA A 146 20.33 -14.90 -21.02
N TYR A 147 20.39 -16.14 -20.49
CA TYR A 147 19.71 -17.28 -21.04
C TYR A 147 19.42 -18.35 -19.98
N THR A 148 18.46 -19.23 -20.28
CA THR A 148 18.23 -20.51 -19.60
C THR A 148 18.30 -21.65 -20.64
N PRO A 149 18.31 -22.92 -20.22
CA PRO A 149 18.23 -24.02 -21.17
C PRO A 149 16.96 -24.01 -22.05
N VAL A 150 15.86 -23.39 -21.58
CA VAL A 150 14.57 -23.34 -22.26
C VAL A 150 14.32 -21.98 -22.91
N CYS A 151 14.77 -20.89 -22.29
CA CYS A 151 14.64 -19.53 -22.82
C CYS A 151 16.00 -19.03 -23.34
N PRO A 152 16.25 -19.11 -24.67
CA PRO A 152 17.55 -18.76 -25.25
C PRO A 152 17.87 -17.28 -25.18
N VAL A 153 16.88 -16.42 -24.94
CA VAL A 153 17.01 -14.97 -24.74
C VAL A 153 16.24 -14.57 -23.49
N ALA A 154 16.82 -14.84 -22.32
CA ALA A 154 16.26 -14.40 -21.05
C ALA A 154 16.53 -12.91 -20.77
N ALA A 155 17.55 -12.33 -21.42
CA ALA A 155 17.78 -10.89 -21.50
C ALA A 155 18.52 -10.51 -22.77
N MET A 156 18.31 -9.28 -23.22
CA MET A 156 19.01 -8.70 -24.37
C MET A 156 19.28 -7.21 -24.16
N GLU A 157 20.26 -6.67 -24.87
CA GLU A 157 20.55 -5.24 -24.84
C GLU A 157 21.04 -4.71 -26.18
N ASN A 158 20.75 -3.42 -26.42
CA ASN A 158 21.49 -2.57 -27.34
C ASN A 158 22.07 -1.41 -26.51
N ALA A 159 23.32 -1.58 -26.07
CA ALA A 159 23.96 -0.64 -25.16
C ALA A 159 24.19 0.75 -25.78
N GLU A 160 24.38 0.84 -27.10
CA GLU A 160 24.53 2.09 -27.83
C GLU A 160 23.25 2.93 -27.78
N LYS A 161 22.10 2.28 -28.00
CA LYS A 161 20.77 2.91 -27.91
C LYS A 161 20.20 2.96 -26.50
N LYS A 162 20.90 2.41 -25.50
CA LYS A 162 20.47 2.27 -24.10
C LYS A 162 19.14 1.50 -23.94
N LEU A 163 18.93 0.48 -24.76
CA LEU A 163 17.77 -0.39 -24.72
C LEU A 163 18.13 -1.71 -24.05
N TYR A 164 17.40 -2.07 -23.01
CA TYR A 164 17.61 -3.27 -22.19
C TYR A 164 16.31 -4.03 -22.06
N ALA A 165 16.36 -5.34 -21.94
CA ALA A 165 15.18 -6.18 -21.81
C ALA A 165 15.47 -7.44 -20.99
N THR A 166 14.53 -7.82 -20.11
CA THR A 166 14.55 -9.06 -19.35
C THR A 166 13.23 -9.81 -19.53
N GLN A 167 13.29 -11.12 -19.76
CA GLN A 167 12.11 -11.99 -19.81
C GLN A 167 11.57 -12.26 -18.40
N PHE A 168 12.44 -12.33 -17.43
CA PHE A 168 12.12 -12.49 -16.00
C PHE A 168 11.76 -11.16 -15.33
N HIS A 169 11.22 -11.27 -14.13
CA HIS A 169 10.75 -10.16 -13.32
C HIS A 169 11.79 -9.75 -12.26
N PRO A 170 12.61 -8.72 -12.49
CA PRO A 170 13.59 -8.25 -11.50
C PRO A 170 12.96 -7.56 -10.29
N GLU A 171 11.72 -7.10 -10.41
CA GLU A 171 10.98 -6.36 -9.37
C GLU A 171 10.49 -7.23 -8.22
N VAL A 172 10.29 -8.55 -8.44
CA VAL A 172 9.73 -9.45 -7.43
C VAL A 172 10.81 -10.03 -6.52
N MET A 173 10.45 -10.35 -5.28
CA MET A 173 11.39 -10.87 -4.27
C MET A 173 11.99 -12.23 -4.63
N HIS A 174 11.32 -13.02 -5.49
CA HIS A 174 11.79 -14.32 -5.94
C HIS A 174 12.97 -14.24 -6.93
N THR A 175 13.23 -13.06 -7.50
CA THR A 175 14.46 -12.76 -8.22
C THR A 175 15.48 -12.25 -7.22
N GLU A 176 16.44 -13.11 -6.85
CA GLU A 176 17.32 -12.90 -5.69
C GLU A 176 18.17 -11.64 -5.80
N GLU A 177 18.66 -11.31 -7.00
CA GLU A 177 19.49 -10.11 -7.24
C GLU A 177 18.77 -9.04 -8.07
N GLY A 178 17.44 -9.08 -8.14
CA GLY A 178 16.64 -8.20 -8.97
C GLY A 178 16.82 -6.71 -8.64
N MET A 179 16.98 -6.36 -7.37
CA MET A 179 17.25 -4.98 -6.95
C MET A 179 18.59 -4.45 -7.44
N LYS A 180 19.62 -5.30 -7.58
CA LYS A 180 20.90 -4.89 -8.17
C LYS A 180 20.71 -4.54 -9.65
N MET A 181 19.92 -5.34 -10.39
CA MET A 181 19.61 -5.13 -11.80
C MET A 181 18.84 -3.83 -12.01
N LEU A 182 17.77 -3.60 -11.24
CA LEU A 182 16.98 -2.36 -11.32
C LEU A 182 17.82 -1.14 -10.92
N ARG A 183 18.64 -1.25 -9.88
CA ARG A 183 19.55 -0.19 -9.47
C ARG A 183 20.55 0.13 -10.58
N ALA A 184 21.15 -0.88 -11.22
CA ALA A 184 22.06 -0.68 -12.34
C ALA A 184 21.37 0.03 -13.50
N PHE A 185 20.13 -0.34 -13.85
CA PHE A 185 19.37 0.39 -14.85
C PHE A 185 19.17 1.86 -14.47
N VAL A 186 18.69 2.13 -13.27
CA VAL A 186 18.33 3.48 -12.81
C VAL A 186 19.57 4.36 -12.62
N MET A 187 20.62 3.84 -11.95
CA MET A 187 21.80 4.63 -11.58
C MET A 187 22.86 4.65 -12.67
N ASP A 188 23.15 3.49 -13.32
CA ASP A 188 24.29 3.39 -14.22
C ASP A 188 23.91 3.59 -15.69
N VAL A 189 22.70 3.20 -16.08
CA VAL A 189 22.19 3.39 -17.45
C VAL A 189 21.47 4.72 -17.59
N CYS A 190 20.49 5.04 -16.70
CA CYS A 190 19.75 6.29 -16.71
C CYS A 190 20.52 7.45 -16.08
N GLN A 191 21.63 7.17 -15.34
CA GLN A 191 22.47 8.16 -14.68
C GLN A 191 21.71 9.06 -13.71
N CYS A 192 20.77 8.48 -12.97
CA CYS A 192 20.06 9.20 -11.92
C CYS A 192 20.97 9.41 -10.70
N ALA A 193 20.87 10.58 -10.05
CA ALA A 193 21.65 10.94 -8.86
C ALA A 193 21.03 10.45 -7.55
N GLY A 194 19.73 10.05 -7.56
CA GLY A 194 19.02 9.61 -6.37
C GLY A 194 18.57 10.77 -5.47
N ASP A 195 17.82 11.69 -6.02
CA ASP A 195 17.35 12.93 -5.38
C ASP A 195 15.99 12.80 -4.68
N TRP A 196 15.29 11.67 -4.83
CA TRP A 196 14.03 11.39 -4.17
C TRP A 196 14.25 10.99 -2.70
N LYS A 197 14.28 12.00 -1.81
CA LYS A 197 14.51 11.82 -0.35
C LYS A 197 13.35 12.40 0.44
N MET A 198 12.98 11.72 1.54
CA MET A 198 11.79 12.10 2.31
C MET A 198 11.98 13.40 3.11
N ASP A 199 13.17 13.72 3.56
CA ASP A 199 13.49 15.00 4.19
C ASP A 199 13.22 16.18 3.24
N SER A 200 13.69 16.08 2.00
CA SER A 200 13.45 17.08 0.95
C SER A 200 11.96 17.13 0.58
N PHE A 201 11.32 15.97 0.41
CA PHE A 201 9.88 15.91 0.13
C PHE A 201 9.05 16.60 1.21
N VAL A 202 9.32 16.34 2.49
CA VAL A 202 8.62 16.95 3.63
C VAL A 202 8.76 18.47 3.59
N LYS A 203 9.99 18.98 3.42
CA LYS A 203 10.26 20.41 3.35
C LYS A 203 9.52 21.09 2.21
N ASP A 204 9.65 20.56 1.01
CA ASP A 204 9.04 21.13 -0.19
C ASP A 204 7.51 21.05 -0.13
N THR A 205 6.96 19.97 0.44
CA THR A 205 5.51 19.82 0.61
C THR A 205 4.98 20.87 1.60
N ILE A 206 5.66 21.11 2.72
CA ILE A 206 5.27 22.14 3.68
C ILE A 206 5.27 23.53 3.02
N GLU A 207 6.29 23.87 2.24
CA GLU A 207 6.37 25.15 1.51
C GLU A 207 5.24 25.28 0.48
N SER A 208 4.98 24.22 -0.30
CA SER A 208 3.91 24.17 -1.29
C SER A 208 2.52 24.32 -0.65
N LEU A 209 2.27 23.61 0.45
CA LEU A 209 1.01 23.70 1.20
C LEU A 209 0.79 25.11 1.74
N ARG A 210 1.83 25.73 2.30
CA ARG A 210 1.76 27.11 2.81
C ARG A 210 1.41 28.09 1.69
N ALA A 211 2.06 27.95 0.54
CA ALA A 211 1.80 28.82 -0.63
C ALA A 211 0.39 28.62 -1.20
N LYS A 212 -0.08 27.36 -1.25
CA LYS A 212 -1.40 26.99 -1.79
C LYS A 212 -2.54 27.46 -0.91
N ILE A 213 -2.43 27.29 0.40
CA ILE A 213 -3.50 27.54 1.38
C ILE A 213 -3.58 29.03 1.75
N GLY A 214 -2.44 29.72 1.85
CA GLY A 214 -2.39 31.12 2.27
C GLY A 214 -3.06 31.30 3.64
N ASP A 215 -4.05 32.20 3.71
CA ASP A 215 -4.82 32.48 4.94
C ASP A 215 -6.08 31.60 5.07
N GLY A 216 -6.25 30.60 4.22
CA GLY A 216 -7.44 29.74 4.19
C GLY A 216 -7.54 28.80 5.39
N LYS A 217 -8.78 28.42 5.74
CA LYS A 217 -9.08 27.45 6.80
C LYS A 217 -9.15 26.05 6.22
N VAL A 218 -8.57 25.10 6.94
CA VAL A 218 -8.44 23.71 6.52
C VAL A 218 -9.10 22.76 7.52
N LEU A 219 -9.92 21.84 7.03
CA LEU A 219 -10.55 20.78 7.80
C LEU A 219 -9.94 19.44 7.46
N CYS A 220 -9.61 18.64 8.47
CA CYS A 220 -9.06 17.30 8.34
C CYS A 220 -9.87 16.30 9.16
N ALA A 221 -10.34 15.22 8.52
CA ALA A 221 -10.85 14.06 9.21
C ALA A 221 -9.66 13.19 9.68
N LEU A 222 -9.36 13.23 10.97
CA LEU A 222 -8.27 12.48 11.57
C LEU A 222 -8.79 11.11 12.02
N SER A 223 -8.43 10.04 11.30
CA SER A 223 -8.87 8.67 11.62
C SER A 223 -7.99 7.96 12.66
N GLY A 224 -6.87 8.57 13.07
CA GLY A 224 -5.84 7.91 13.88
C GLY A 224 -4.95 6.94 13.09
N GLY A 225 -5.20 6.72 11.81
CA GLY A 225 -4.32 5.98 10.91
C GLY A 225 -3.07 6.77 10.53
N VAL A 226 -2.02 6.08 10.04
CA VAL A 226 -0.74 6.72 9.72
C VAL A 226 -0.89 7.82 8.65
N ASP A 227 -1.72 7.60 7.61
CA ASP A 227 -1.85 8.56 6.50
C ASP A 227 -2.48 9.87 6.96
N SER A 228 -3.62 9.80 7.66
CA SER A 228 -4.27 10.99 8.22
C SER A 228 -3.38 11.71 9.24
N SER A 229 -2.60 10.97 10.02
CA SER A 229 -1.66 11.53 10.99
C SER A 229 -0.52 12.29 10.30
N VAL A 230 0.10 11.70 9.27
CA VAL A 230 1.19 12.35 8.51
C VAL A 230 0.66 13.58 7.76
N ALA A 231 -0.52 13.49 7.14
CA ALA A 231 -1.16 14.64 6.48
C ALA A 231 -1.44 15.78 7.48
N ALA A 232 -1.99 15.47 8.67
CA ALA A 232 -2.26 16.46 9.71
C ALA A 232 -0.98 17.15 10.20
N VAL A 233 0.11 16.41 10.42
CA VAL A 233 1.38 16.98 10.87
C VAL A 233 2.05 17.84 9.80
N LEU A 234 2.03 17.43 8.53
CA LEU A 234 2.50 18.26 7.41
C LEU A 234 1.77 19.60 7.38
N LEU A 235 0.45 19.58 7.48
CA LEU A 235 -0.37 20.78 7.51
C LEU A 235 -0.18 21.62 8.76
N SER A 236 -0.09 21.00 9.94
CA SER A 236 0.23 21.71 11.17
C SER A 236 1.54 22.51 11.05
N LYS A 237 2.59 21.91 10.46
CA LYS A 237 3.88 22.60 10.21
C LYS A 237 3.78 23.68 9.12
N ALA A 238 2.84 23.55 8.18
CA ALA A 238 2.65 24.52 7.11
C ALA A 238 1.84 25.74 7.56
N ILE A 239 0.71 25.53 8.26
CA ILE A 239 -0.34 26.54 8.48
C ILE A 239 -0.80 26.67 9.94
N GLY A 240 -0.28 25.85 10.86
CA GLY A 240 -0.61 25.93 12.30
C GLY A 240 -2.11 25.87 12.59
N LYS A 241 -2.61 26.79 13.40
CA LYS A 241 -4.02 26.87 13.85
C LYS A 241 -5.08 27.14 12.75
N GLN A 242 -4.69 27.34 11.51
CA GLN A 242 -5.65 27.35 10.40
C GLN A 242 -6.18 25.92 10.13
N LEU A 243 -5.48 24.86 10.60
CA LEU A 243 -5.90 23.49 10.56
C LEU A 243 -6.79 23.13 11.74
N THR A 244 -7.96 22.56 11.43
CA THR A 244 -8.84 21.90 12.42
C THR A 244 -8.94 20.41 12.07
N CYS A 245 -8.55 19.56 13.01
CA CYS A 245 -8.66 18.11 12.92
C CYS A 245 -9.87 17.63 13.74
N VAL A 246 -10.76 16.89 13.10
CA VAL A 246 -11.91 16.25 13.76
C VAL A 246 -11.63 14.76 13.85
N PHE A 247 -11.59 14.24 15.08
CA PHE A 247 -11.43 12.82 15.38
C PHE A 247 -12.74 12.28 15.95
N VAL A 248 -13.36 11.32 15.25
CA VAL A 248 -14.61 10.68 15.66
C VAL A 248 -14.30 9.41 16.44
N ASP A 249 -14.57 9.42 17.74
CA ASP A 249 -14.53 8.24 18.58
C ASP A 249 -15.89 7.53 18.49
N HIS A 250 -15.97 6.58 17.58
CA HIS A 250 -17.16 5.79 17.28
C HIS A 250 -17.33 4.55 18.18
N GLY A 251 -16.46 4.36 19.17
CA GLY A 251 -16.52 3.23 20.08
C GLY A 251 -16.01 1.89 19.54
N LEU A 252 -15.67 1.82 18.25
CA LEU A 252 -15.12 0.62 17.58
C LEU A 252 -13.60 0.68 17.39
N LEU A 253 -12.95 1.58 18.10
CA LEU A 253 -11.49 1.74 18.11
C LEU A 253 -10.82 0.64 18.94
N ARG A 254 -9.51 0.44 18.73
CA ARG A 254 -8.71 -0.39 19.62
C ARG A 254 -8.72 0.18 21.04
N LYS A 255 -8.34 -0.65 22.01
CA LYS A 255 -8.20 -0.23 23.41
C LYS A 255 -7.27 0.99 23.52
N ASN A 256 -7.74 2.05 24.18
CA ASN A 256 -7.04 3.31 24.43
C ASN A 256 -6.65 4.11 23.17
N GLU A 257 -7.02 3.70 21.98
CA GLU A 257 -6.60 4.35 20.73
C GLU A 257 -7.04 5.81 20.63
N GLY A 258 -8.26 6.14 21.08
CA GLY A 258 -8.75 7.53 21.13
C GLY A 258 -7.89 8.42 22.04
N ASP A 259 -7.49 7.91 23.20
CA ASP A 259 -6.65 8.63 24.16
C ASP A 259 -5.21 8.80 23.64
N GLU A 260 -4.68 7.78 22.95
CA GLU A 260 -3.37 7.85 22.28
C GLU A 260 -3.35 8.94 21.18
N VAL A 261 -4.43 9.03 20.40
CA VAL A 261 -4.56 10.05 19.33
C VAL A 261 -4.67 11.44 19.96
N GLU A 262 -5.49 11.59 20.99
CA GLU A 262 -5.64 12.86 21.71
C GLU A 262 -4.36 13.31 22.41
N ALA A 263 -3.57 12.39 22.98
CA ALA A 263 -2.28 12.71 23.58
C ALA A 263 -1.27 13.29 22.57
N VAL A 264 -1.38 12.92 21.29
CA VAL A 264 -0.49 13.40 20.23
C VAL A 264 -1.02 14.64 19.52
N PHE A 265 -2.31 14.71 19.23
CA PHE A 265 -2.91 15.76 18.41
C PHE A 265 -3.77 16.75 19.22
N GLY A 266 -4.06 16.43 20.48
CA GLY A 266 -4.85 17.27 21.37
C GLY A 266 -4.10 18.53 21.84
N PRO A 267 -4.76 19.33 22.70
CA PRO A 267 -4.21 20.63 23.16
C PRO A 267 -2.86 20.54 23.86
N ASP A 268 -2.59 19.41 24.52
CA ASP A 268 -1.34 19.15 25.25
C ASP A 268 -0.28 18.45 24.37
N GLY A 269 -0.63 18.15 23.12
CA GLY A 269 0.25 17.47 22.16
C GLY A 269 1.29 18.42 21.56
N PRO A 270 2.30 17.86 20.85
CA PRO A 270 3.43 18.63 20.30
C PRO A 270 3.09 19.44 19.04
N TYR A 271 1.89 19.32 18.48
CA TYR A 271 1.55 19.92 17.18
C TYR A 271 0.60 21.14 17.33
N ASP A 272 0.91 22.20 16.61
CA ASP A 272 0.10 23.43 16.59
C ASP A 272 -1.08 23.30 15.60
N LEU A 273 -2.22 22.80 16.08
CA LEU A 273 -3.46 22.64 15.33
C LEU A 273 -4.68 22.74 16.27
N ASN A 274 -5.87 22.87 15.70
CA ASN A 274 -7.10 22.70 16.49
C ASN A 274 -7.54 21.24 16.43
N PHE A 275 -7.80 20.63 17.59
CA PHE A 275 -8.24 19.25 17.69
C PHE A 275 -9.61 19.16 18.33
N ILE A 276 -10.51 18.41 17.71
CA ILE A 276 -11.86 18.15 18.21
C ILE A 276 -12.06 16.64 18.27
N ARG A 277 -12.21 16.08 19.48
CA ARG A 277 -12.65 14.70 19.68
C ARG A 277 -14.15 14.66 19.86
N VAL A 278 -14.84 13.94 19.00
CA VAL A 278 -16.29 13.74 19.07
C VAL A 278 -16.56 12.35 19.62
N ASN A 279 -17.09 12.27 20.84
CA ASN A 279 -17.56 11.01 21.40
C ASN A 279 -18.93 10.67 20.79
N ALA A 280 -18.96 9.70 19.89
CA ALA A 280 -20.15 9.23 19.20
C ALA A 280 -20.49 7.76 19.49
N GLN A 281 -19.87 7.13 20.50
CA GLN A 281 -19.96 5.69 20.77
C GLN A 281 -21.41 5.20 20.88
N ASP A 282 -22.24 5.83 21.71
CA ASP A 282 -23.64 5.43 21.92
C ASP A 282 -24.45 5.51 20.63
N ARG A 283 -24.14 6.48 19.78
CA ARG A 283 -24.80 6.71 18.50
C ARG A 283 -24.51 5.54 17.53
N PHE A 284 -23.25 5.12 17.43
CA PHE A 284 -22.86 3.97 16.60
C PHE A 284 -23.44 2.66 17.14
N TYR A 285 -23.35 2.41 18.44
CA TYR A 285 -23.94 1.20 19.03
C TYR A 285 -25.44 1.12 18.81
N SER A 286 -26.16 2.24 18.94
CA SER A 286 -27.60 2.29 18.69
C SER A 286 -27.97 1.95 17.24
N LYS A 287 -27.15 2.38 16.28
CA LYS A 287 -27.36 2.10 14.84
C LYS A 287 -27.02 0.66 14.47
N LEU A 288 -26.09 0.03 15.18
CA LEU A 288 -25.63 -1.35 14.95
C LEU A 288 -26.46 -2.39 15.71
N ALA A 289 -27.38 -1.97 16.58
CA ALA A 289 -28.22 -2.88 17.35
C ALA A 289 -29.02 -3.80 16.42
N GLY A 290 -28.89 -5.13 16.61
CA GLY A 290 -29.57 -6.15 15.80
C GLY A 290 -28.98 -6.36 14.40
N VAL A 291 -27.93 -5.63 14.01
CA VAL A 291 -27.28 -5.77 12.69
C VAL A 291 -26.23 -6.86 12.74
N THR A 292 -26.40 -7.90 11.93
CA THR A 292 -25.50 -9.07 11.89
C THR A 292 -24.83 -9.28 10.54
N GLU A 293 -25.31 -8.65 9.50
CA GLU A 293 -24.80 -8.82 8.14
C GLU A 293 -23.58 -7.91 7.94
N PRO A 294 -22.43 -8.42 7.45
CA PRO A 294 -21.16 -7.68 7.38
C PRO A 294 -21.22 -6.40 6.55
N GLU A 295 -21.82 -6.47 5.36
CA GLU A 295 -21.90 -5.31 4.48
C GLU A 295 -22.83 -4.23 5.03
N ALA A 296 -23.92 -4.62 5.70
CA ALA A 296 -24.79 -3.68 6.38
C ALA A 296 -24.06 -2.95 7.52
N LYS A 297 -23.23 -3.66 8.31
CA LYS A 297 -22.39 -3.01 9.33
C LYS A 297 -21.45 -1.99 8.72
N ARG A 298 -20.71 -2.36 7.66
CA ARG A 298 -19.79 -1.47 6.95
C ARG A 298 -20.47 -0.20 6.48
N LYS A 299 -21.62 -0.36 5.84
CA LYS A 299 -22.43 0.75 5.32
C LYS A 299 -22.92 1.68 6.44
N ILE A 300 -23.48 1.13 7.50
CA ILE A 300 -23.97 1.92 8.64
C ILE A 300 -22.84 2.70 9.30
N ILE A 301 -21.70 2.05 9.55
CA ILE A 301 -20.53 2.69 10.18
C ILE A 301 -20.01 3.82 9.29
N GLY A 302 -19.87 3.58 7.99
CA GLY A 302 -19.40 4.59 7.04
C GLY A 302 -20.35 5.79 6.94
N GLU A 303 -21.64 5.55 6.76
CA GLU A 303 -22.66 6.61 6.68
C GLU A 303 -22.73 7.44 7.98
N GLU A 304 -22.67 6.78 9.13
CA GLU A 304 -22.78 7.48 10.40
C GLU A 304 -21.53 8.30 10.72
N PHE A 305 -20.34 7.80 10.34
CA PHE A 305 -19.09 8.57 10.43
C PHE A 305 -19.19 9.88 9.64
N ILE A 306 -19.69 9.81 8.40
CA ILE A 306 -19.86 10.99 7.55
C ILE A 306 -20.83 11.98 8.21
N ARG A 307 -21.96 11.52 8.72
CA ARG A 307 -22.95 12.40 9.38
C ARG A 307 -22.38 13.11 10.60
N VAL A 308 -21.65 12.40 11.46
CA VAL A 308 -20.99 13.00 12.62
C VAL A 308 -19.97 14.04 12.17
N PHE A 309 -19.17 13.72 11.15
CA PHE A 309 -18.19 14.65 10.62
C PHE A 309 -18.83 15.91 10.02
N GLU A 310 -19.92 15.78 9.27
CA GLU A 310 -20.71 16.89 8.73
C GLU A 310 -21.29 17.80 9.81
N GLU A 311 -21.82 17.22 10.88
CA GLU A 311 -22.37 17.96 12.01
C GLU A 311 -21.30 18.83 12.69
N GLU A 312 -20.09 18.27 12.87
CA GLU A 312 -18.97 19.02 13.41
C GLU A 312 -18.44 20.07 12.43
N ALA A 313 -18.35 19.76 11.15
CA ALA A 313 -17.96 20.73 10.13
C ALA A 313 -18.90 21.94 10.09
N LYS A 314 -20.21 21.74 10.25
CA LYS A 314 -21.20 22.83 10.34
C LYS A 314 -20.99 23.72 11.57
N LYS A 315 -20.56 23.15 12.71
CA LYS A 315 -20.25 23.93 13.93
C LYS A 315 -18.97 24.77 13.75
N ILE A 316 -17.98 24.24 13.04
CA ILE A 316 -16.73 24.93 12.71
C ILE A 316 -16.98 26.13 11.78
N GLY A 317 -18.00 26.03 10.93
CA GLY A 317 -18.38 27.05 9.95
C GLY A 317 -17.62 26.93 8.63
N ALA A 318 -17.47 28.06 7.91
CA ALA A 318 -16.86 28.05 6.59
C ALA A 318 -15.41 27.59 6.64
N VAL A 319 -15.08 26.59 5.81
CA VAL A 319 -13.73 26.08 5.57
C VAL A 319 -13.42 26.21 4.09
N ASP A 320 -12.17 26.50 3.76
CA ASP A 320 -11.73 26.68 2.37
C ASP A 320 -11.24 25.38 1.75
N PHE A 321 -10.66 24.49 2.54
CA PHE A 321 -10.04 23.26 2.07
C PHE A 321 -10.40 22.06 2.95
N LEU A 322 -10.60 20.91 2.29
CA LEU A 322 -10.74 19.61 2.95
C LEU A 322 -9.50 18.77 2.69
N VAL A 323 -8.97 18.12 3.72
CA VAL A 323 -7.81 17.23 3.61
C VAL A 323 -8.27 15.80 3.34
N GLN A 324 -7.64 15.16 2.37
CA GLN A 324 -7.78 13.75 2.10
C GLN A 324 -6.42 13.05 2.17
N GLY A 325 -6.38 11.91 2.85
CA GLY A 325 -5.15 11.10 3.03
C GLY A 325 -4.87 10.16 1.86
N THR A 326 -5.20 10.56 0.63
CA THR A 326 -4.94 9.79 -0.60
C THR A 326 -3.44 9.53 -0.75
N ILE A 327 -3.07 8.30 -1.04
CA ILE A 327 -1.70 7.88 -1.35
C ILE A 327 -1.55 7.43 -2.81
N TYR A 328 -0.32 7.25 -3.28
CA TYR A 328 -0.06 7.00 -4.70
C TYR A 328 -0.74 5.73 -5.27
N PRO A 329 -0.83 4.59 -4.56
CA PRO A 329 -1.62 3.44 -5.01
C PRO A 329 -3.09 3.77 -5.31
N ASP A 330 -3.75 4.58 -4.48
CA ASP A 330 -5.14 4.99 -4.68
C ASP A 330 -5.31 5.78 -5.99
N VAL A 331 -4.30 6.59 -6.33
CA VAL A 331 -4.26 7.37 -7.58
C VAL A 331 -4.15 6.46 -8.80
N ILE A 332 -3.29 5.44 -8.74
CA ILE A 332 -3.09 4.49 -9.84
C ILE A 332 -4.38 3.68 -10.09
N GLU A 333 -4.99 3.16 -9.02
CA GLU A 333 -6.22 2.34 -9.10
C GLU A 333 -7.40 3.11 -9.66
N SER A 334 -7.47 4.41 -9.38
CA SER A 334 -8.56 5.28 -9.86
C SER A 334 -8.36 5.79 -11.29
N GLY A 335 -7.19 5.60 -11.88
CA GLY A 335 -6.77 6.13 -13.18
C GLY A 335 -6.30 7.58 -13.10
N LEU A 336 -5.14 7.88 -13.67
CA LEU A 336 -4.47 9.19 -13.60
C LEU A 336 -5.32 10.36 -14.12
N ASP A 337 -6.18 10.11 -15.11
CA ASP A 337 -7.07 11.14 -15.71
C ASP A 337 -8.41 11.32 -14.98
N LYS A 338 -8.75 10.45 -14.02
CA LYS A 338 -10.00 10.46 -13.26
C LYS A 338 -9.85 11.01 -11.85
N SER A 339 -8.82 11.77 -11.56
CA SER A 339 -8.59 12.38 -10.24
C SER A 339 -9.75 13.28 -9.75
N ALA A 340 -10.62 13.73 -10.66
CA ALA A 340 -11.88 14.38 -10.30
C ALA A 340 -13.02 13.40 -9.91
N VAL A 341 -12.88 12.09 -10.21
CA VAL A 341 -13.89 11.04 -10.00
C VAL A 341 -13.58 10.18 -8.76
N ILE A 342 -12.35 10.25 -8.20
CA ILE A 342 -11.99 9.63 -6.91
C ILE A 342 -12.93 10.06 -5.77
N LYS A 343 -13.73 11.08 -6.02
CA LYS A 343 -14.76 11.61 -5.12
C LYS A 343 -15.82 10.60 -4.67
N SER A 344 -15.94 9.40 -5.25
CA SER A 344 -17.11 8.58 -4.99
C SER A 344 -16.90 7.18 -4.40
N HIS A 345 -15.67 6.59 -4.36
CA HIS A 345 -15.67 5.13 -4.11
C HIS A 345 -14.70 4.53 -3.10
N HIS A 346 -13.66 5.18 -2.58
CA HIS A 346 -12.70 4.45 -1.74
C HIS A 346 -12.26 5.04 -0.40
N ASN A 347 -12.51 6.32 -0.04
CA ASN A 347 -12.06 6.82 1.26
C ASN A 347 -13.07 7.63 2.07
N VAL A 348 -14.13 8.12 1.48
CA VAL A 348 -15.29 8.64 2.21
C VAL A 348 -16.49 8.40 1.29
N GLY A 349 -17.29 7.41 1.59
CA GLY A 349 -18.57 7.21 0.91
C GLY A 349 -19.44 8.45 1.11
N GLY A 350 -19.50 9.30 0.08
CA GLY A 350 -20.21 10.57 0.14
C GLY A 350 -19.40 11.69 0.79
N LEU A 351 -18.80 12.56 -0.02
CA LEU A 351 -18.44 13.89 0.46
C LEU A 351 -19.70 14.60 0.94
N PRO A 352 -19.64 15.37 2.04
CA PRO A 352 -20.79 16.11 2.53
C PRO A 352 -21.35 17.01 1.43
N ASP A 353 -22.58 16.81 1.04
CA ASP A 353 -23.27 17.67 0.06
C ASP A 353 -23.42 19.12 0.57
N TYR A 354 -23.04 19.38 1.81
CA TYR A 354 -23.29 20.61 2.55
C TYR A 354 -22.04 21.38 3.00
N VAL A 355 -20.82 20.87 2.78
CA VAL A 355 -19.60 21.62 3.08
C VAL A 355 -19.08 22.24 1.80
N ASP A 356 -19.32 23.53 1.65
CA ASP A 356 -18.85 24.33 0.52
C ASP A 356 -17.35 24.64 0.74
N PHE A 357 -16.45 23.84 0.15
CA PHE A 357 -15.00 24.04 0.18
C PHE A 357 -14.48 24.27 -1.24
N LYS A 358 -13.43 25.06 -1.36
CA LYS A 358 -12.84 25.44 -2.65
C LYS A 358 -12.13 24.27 -3.32
N GLU A 359 -11.37 23.50 -2.54
CA GLU A 359 -10.52 22.44 -3.08
C GLU A 359 -10.20 21.37 -2.02
N ILE A 360 -9.92 20.14 -2.50
CA ILE A 360 -9.36 19.05 -1.70
C ILE A 360 -7.83 19.15 -1.73
N VAL A 361 -7.21 19.03 -0.56
CA VAL A 361 -5.75 18.99 -0.38
C VAL A 361 -5.32 17.56 -0.09
N GLU A 362 -4.45 17.01 -0.93
CA GLU A 362 -3.96 15.63 -0.85
C GLU A 362 -2.43 15.62 -0.72
N PRO A 363 -1.89 15.88 0.47
CA PRO A 363 -0.45 16.09 0.66
C PRO A 363 0.40 14.83 0.43
N LEU A 364 -0.22 13.64 0.47
CA LEU A 364 0.46 12.34 0.36
C LEU A 364 0.26 11.66 -1.00
N ARG A 365 -0.43 12.32 -1.94
CA ARG A 365 -0.83 11.77 -3.24
C ARG A 365 0.33 11.16 -4.05
N LEU A 366 1.55 11.64 -3.84
CA LEU A 366 2.75 11.18 -4.52
C LEU A 366 3.47 10.03 -3.80
N LEU A 367 3.06 9.64 -2.61
CA LEU A 367 3.79 8.69 -1.76
C LEU A 367 3.19 7.29 -1.77
N PHE A 368 4.05 6.28 -1.81
CA PHE A 368 3.71 4.92 -1.40
C PHE A 368 3.61 4.83 0.14
N LYS A 369 2.96 3.78 0.64
CA LYS A 369 2.72 3.59 2.08
C LYS A 369 3.99 3.57 2.94
N ASP A 370 5.06 2.98 2.43
CA ASP A 370 6.36 2.96 3.11
C ASP A 370 7.04 4.33 3.11
N GLU A 371 6.84 5.13 2.04
CA GLU A 371 7.31 6.52 1.97
C GLU A 371 6.53 7.42 2.94
N VAL A 372 5.21 7.21 3.08
CA VAL A 372 4.40 7.90 4.10
C VAL A 372 4.94 7.64 5.50
N ARG A 373 5.30 6.38 5.81
CA ARG A 373 5.92 6.06 7.10
C ARG A 373 7.27 6.75 7.30
N LYS A 374 8.13 6.76 6.28
CA LYS A 374 9.42 7.49 6.32
C LYS A 374 9.20 8.99 6.53
N ALA A 375 8.25 9.59 5.79
CA ALA A 375 7.88 11.00 6.00
C ALA A 375 7.34 11.26 7.41
N GLY A 376 6.58 10.32 7.97
CA GLY A 376 6.11 10.39 9.36
C GLY A 376 7.25 10.42 10.38
N LEU A 377 8.29 9.62 10.19
CA LEU A 377 9.51 9.64 11.03
C LEU A 377 10.26 10.96 10.90
N GLU A 378 10.45 11.48 9.67
CA GLU A 378 11.07 12.80 9.42
C GLU A 378 10.30 13.96 10.07
N LEU A 379 8.99 13.83 10.17
CA LEU A 379 8.13 14.80 10.85
C LEU A 379 8.19 14.71 12.37
N GLY A 380 8.82 13.68 12.92
CA GLY A 380 8.91 13.43 14.37
C GLY A 380 7.66 12.79 14.97
N ILE A 381 6.83 12.13 14.14
CA ILE A 381 5.68 11.37 14.66
C ILE A 381 6.19 10.14 15.40
N PRO A 382 5.65 9.82 16.60
CA PRO A 382 6.09 8.66 17.36
C PRO A 382 6.03 7.35 16.57
N GLU A 383 7.06 6.52 16.68
CA GLU A 383 7.16 5.26 15.93
C GLU A 383 5.95 4.34 16.09
N TYR A 384 5.36 4.28 17.27
CA TYR A 384 4.18 3.44 17.52
C TYR A 384 2.95 3.86 16.71
N LEU A 385 2.85 5.14 16.31
CA LEU A 385 1.82 5.63 15.40
C LEU A 385 2.20 5.38 13.94
N VAL A 386 3.45 5.64 13.57
CA VAL A 386 3.95 5.46 12.19
C VAL A 386 3.87 4.00 11.75
N PHE A 387 4.22 3.08 12.65
CA PHE A 387 4.22 1.64 12.35
C PHE A 387 3.00 0.89 12.90
N ARG A 388 1.97 1.64 13.27
CA ARG A 388 0.70 1.04 13.68
C ARG A 388 0.20 0.07 12.62
N GLN A 389 -0.28 -1.10 13.08
CA GLN A 389 -0.87 -2.11 12.22
C GLN A 389 -2.06 -1.54 11.44
N PRO A 390 -2.29 -1.96 10.19
CA PRO A 390 -3.49 -1.60 9.45
C PRO A 390 -4.74 -1.82 10.28
N PHE A 391 -5.69 -0.89 10.19
CA PHE A 391 -6.94 -0.96 10.89
C PHE A 391 -8.07 -0.61 9.91
N PRO A 392 -9.08 -1.46 9.77
CA PRO A 392 -10.12 -1.24 8.80
C PRO A 392 -10.98 -0.04 9.17
N GLY A 393 -11.56 0.65 8.18
CA GLY A 393 -12.45 1.80 8.41
C GLY A 393 -13.60 1.51 9.38
N PRO A 394 -14.28 0.34 9.30
CA PRO A 394 -15.32 -0.05 10.25
C PRO A 394 -14.81 -0.40 11.65
N GLY A 395 -13.51 -0.34 11.90
CA GLY A 395 -12.91 -0.65 13.19
C GLY A 395 -13.14 -2.09 13.64
N LEU A 396 -13.34 -2.28 14.93
CA LEU A 396 -13.62 -3.60 15.53
C LEU A 396 -15.01 -4.16 15.12
N GLY A 397 -15.87 -3.37 14.48
CA GLY A 397 -17.19 -3.81 14.04
C GLY A 397 -17.15 -5.03 13.11
N ILE A 398 -16.10 -5.16 12.29
CA ILE A 398 -15.89 -6.31 11.38
C ILE A 398 -14.98 -7.41 11.97
N ARG A 399 -14.57 -7.25 13.23
CA ARG A 399 -13.86 -8.28 14.02
C ARG A 399 -14.77 -8.93 15.06
N ILE A 400 -16.06 -8.61 15.04
CA ILE A 400 -17.10 -9.22 15.86
C ILE A 400 -18.09 -9.86 14.91
N ILE A 401 -18.08 -11.18 14.80
CA ILE A 401 -19.03 -11.92 13.97
C ILE A 401 -20.43 -11.77 14.58
N GLY A 402 -21.39 -11.37 13.74
CA GLY A 402 -22.77 -11.10 14.17
C GLY A 402 -22.98 -9.73 14.80
N GLU A 403 -23.93 -9.58 15.68
CA GLU A 403 -24.31 -8.29 16.30
C GLU A 403 -23.16 -7.68 17.11
N VAL A 404 -22.95 -6.37 16.93
CA VAL A 404 -21.97 -5.57 17.66
C VAL A 404 -22.62 -4.96 18.90
N THR A 405 -22.04 -5.21 20.07
CA THR A 405 -22.46 -4.61 21.35
C THR A 405 -21.25 -4.05 22.09
N ALA A 406 -21.46 -3.09 22.99
CA ALA A 406 -20.39 -2.52 23.81
C ALA A 406 -19.61 -3.59 24.61
N GLU A 407 -20.32 -4.62 25.12
CA GLU A 407 -19.70 -5.76 25.84
C GLU A 407 -18.76 -6.55 24.91
N LYS A 408 -19.24 -6.90 23.70
CA LYS A 408 -18.43 -7.66 22.73
C LYS A 408 -17.24 -6.83 22.23
N VAL A 409 -17.41 -5.54 22.02
CA VAL A 409 -16.32 -4.62 21.67
C VAL A 409 -15.26 -4.61 22.77
N LYS A 410 -15.67 -4.54 24.04
CA LYS A 410 -14.75 -4.57 25.18
C LYS A 410 -13.94 -5.87 25.24
N ILE A 411 -14.57 -7.02 24.97
CA ILE A 411 -13.88 -8.32 24.89
C ILE A 411 -12.81 -8.28 23.80
N VAL A 412 -13.14 -7.81 22.59
CA VAL A 412 -12.18 -7.75 21.48
C VAL A 412 -11.07 -6.76 21.77
N GLN A 413 -11.38 -5.59 22.33
CA GLN A 413 -10.38 -4.58 22.72
C GLN A 413 -9.35 -5.17 23.68
N ASP A 414 -9.79 -5.87 24.72
CA ASP A 414 -8.90 -6.44 25.72
C ASP A 414 -8.08 -7.61 25.16
N ALA A 415 -8.70 -8.51 24.40
CA ALA A 415 -8.03 -9.63 23.77
C ALA A 415 -7.00 -9.18 22.71
N ASP A 416 -7.36 -8.21 21.86
CA ASP A 416 -6.48 -7.64 20.85
C ASP A 416 -5.28 -6.91 21.47
N ALA A 417 -5.51 -6.17 22.56
CA ALA A 417 -4.43 -5.48 23.27
C ALA A 417 -3.41 -6.47 23.84
N ILE A 418 -3.87 -7.56 24.46
CA ILE A 418 -3.00 -8.63 24.98
C ILE A 418 -2.21 -9.28 23.83
N TYR A 419 -2.88 -9.60 22.72
CA TYR A 419 -2.23 -10.25 21.58
C TYR A 419 -1.16 -9.34 20.98
N ARG A 420 -1.46 -8.07 20.74
CA ARG A 420 -0.50 -7.11 20.21
C ARG A 420 0.70 -6.90 21.15
N GLU A 421 0.47 -6.86 22.43
CA GLU A 421 1.53 -6.72 23.44
C GLU A 421 2.50 -7.91 23.40
N GLU A 422 1.98 -9.15 23.39
CA GLU A 422 2.84 -10.35 23.38
C GLU A 422 3.57 -10.54 22.04
N ILE A 423 2.95 -10.21 20.92
CA ILE A 423 3.61 -10.18 19.60
C ILE A 423 4.78 -9.18 19.60
N ALA A 424 4.58 -7.98 20.16
CA ALA A 424 5.64 -6.97 20.25
C ALA A 424 6.78 -7.40 21.20
N LYS A 425 6.46 -8.01 22.37
CA LYS A 425 7.47 -8.58 23.28
C LYS A 425 8.30 -9.69 22.62
N ALA A 426 7.68 -10.47 21.73
CA ALA A 426 8.37 -11.50 20.96
C ALA A 426 9.18 -10.94 19.77
N GLY A 427 9.15 -9.64 19.52
CA GLY A 427 9.85 -9.01 18.40
C GLY A 427 9.30 -9.35 17.03
N LEU A 428 8.04 -9.79 16.94
CA LEU A 428 7.39 -10.23 15.71
C LEU A 428 6.59 -9.12 15.00
N ASP A 429 6.31 -8.02 15.68
CA ASP A 429 5.42 -6.93 15.24
C ASP A 429 5.83 -6.30 13.90
N ARG A 430 7.13 -6.29 13.58
CA ARG A 430 7.67 -5.73 12.33
C ARG A 430 7.72 -6.73 11.17
N SER A 431 7.65 -8.02 11.47
CA SER A 431 7.72 -9.11 10.48
C SER A 431 6.34 -9.56 9.97
N LEU A 432 5.27 -9.15 10.64
CA LEU A 432 3.90 -9.51 10.32
C LEU A 432 3.21 -8.40 9.52
N GLY A 433 2.49 -8.78 8.46
CA GLY A 433 1.70 -7.84 7.66
C GLY A 433 0.50 -7.31 8.44
N GLN A 434 -0.24 -8.21 9.09
CA GLN A 434 -1.36 -7.87 9.96
C GLN A 434 -1.59 -8.95 11.02
N TYR A 435 -1.99 -8.56 12.22
CA TYR A 435 -2.37 -9.48 13.30
C TYR A 435 -3.38 -8.81 14.24
N PHE A 436 -4.35 -9.58 14.72
CA PHE A 436 -5.45 -9.10 15.55
C PHE A 436 -6.20 -10.25 16.24
N ALA A 437 -7.07 -9.88 17.20
CA ALA A 437 -8.06 -10.76 17.79
C ALA A 437 -9.46 -10.44 17.23
N ALA A 438 -10.28 -11.48 17.04
CA ALA A 438 -11.66 -11.38 16.61
C ALA A 438 -12.59 -12.21 17.52
N LEU A 439 -13.83 -11.77 17.67
CA LEU A 439 -14.86 -12.52 18.42
C LEU A 439 -15.70 -13.35 17.45
N THR A 440 -15.66 -14.67 17.63
CA THR A 440 -16.32 -15.61 16.71
C THR A 440 -17.82 -15.74 16.89
N ASN A 441 -18.42 -15.09 17.89
CA ASN A 441 -19.79 -15.31 18.36
C ASN A 441 -20.12 -16.75 18.79
N MET A 442 -19.17 -17.68 18.69
CA MET A 442 -19.29 -19.04 19.20
C MET A 442 -19.17 -19.03 20.73
N ARG A 443 -20.06 -19.75 21.38
CA ARG A 443 -19.97 -20.02 22.82
C ARG A 443 -19.67 -21.49 23.07
N SER A 444 -18.92 -21.75 24.12
CA SER A 444 -18.58 -23.12 24.51
C SER A 444 -18.62 -23.30 26.02
N VAL A 445 -18.79 -24.56 26.43
CA VAL A 445 -18.70 -24.94 27.85
C VAL A 445 -17.25 -24.90 28.28
N GLY A 446 -16.99 -24.29 29.43
CA GLY A 446 -15.71 -24.29 30.12
C GLY A 446 -15.88 -24.66 31.58
N VAL A 447 -14.79 -24.87 32.27
CA VAL A 447 -14.74 -25.01 33.72
C VAL A 447 -13.68 -24.05 34.24
N MET A 448 -14.11 -23.07 35.03
CA MET A 448 -13.25 -22.02 35.57
C MET A 448 -13.56 -21.88 37.08
N GLY A 449 -12.55 -22.13 37.94
CA GLY A 449 -12.74 -22.04 39.39
C GLY A 449 -13.78 -23.00 39.94
N ASP A 450 -13.83 -24.26 39.45
CA ASP A 450 -14.80 -25.32 39.80
C ASP A 450 -16.27 -25.05 39.35
N GLU A 451 -16.52 -23.94 38.62
CA GLU A 451 -17.83 -23.63 38.06
C GLU A 451 -17.88 -23.86 36.54
N ARG A 452 -19.03 -24.30 36.05
CA ARG A 452 -19.29 -24.39 34.62
C ARG A 452 -19.53 -22.99 34.06
N THR A 453 -18.81 -22.65 32.99
CA THR A 453 -19.02 -21.43 32.23
C THR A 453 -19.59 -21.74 30.84
N TYR A 454 -20.28 -20.76 30.23
CA TYR A 454 -20.71 -20.82 28.86
C TYR A 454 -20.40 -19.49 28.19
N ASP A 455 -19.15 -19.34 27.74
CA ASP A 455 -18.55 -18.09 27.35
C ASP A 455 -18.08 -18.10 25.88
N TYR A 456 -17.64 -16.96 25.40
CA TYR A 456 -17.22 -16.77 24.02
C TYR A 456 -15.87 -17.42 23.72
N ALA A 457 -15.68 -17.70 22.43
CA ALA A 457 -14.39 -18.05 21.85
C ALA A 457 -13.81 -16.87 21.07
N VAL A 458 -12.54 -16.56 21.29
CA VAL A 458 -11.77 -15.57 20.56
C VAL A 458 -10.90 -16.28 19.54
N ALA A 459 -10.84 -15.76 18.32
CA ALA A 459 -9.91 -16.17 17.27
C ALA A 459 -8.75 -15.18 17.19
N LEU A 460 -7.52 -15.71 17.16
CA LEU A 460 -6.32 -14.97 16.86
C LEU A 460 -5.97 -15.17 15.40
N ARG A 461 -5.59 -14.12 14.72
CA ARG A 461 -5.12 -14.15 13.34
C ARG A 461 -3.82 -13.39 13.19
N ALA A 462 -2.86 -13.97 12.48
CA ALA A 462 -1.67 -13.27 12.00
C ALA A 462 -1.34 -13.74 10.60
N VAL A 463 -0.96 -12.80 9.74
CA VAL A 463 -0.64 -13.07 8.34
C VAL A 463 0.67 -12.42 7.91
N LYS A 464 1.38 -13.10 7.01
CA LYS A 464 2.48 -12.56 6.22
C LYS A 464 1.92 -12.18 4.84
N THR A 465 2.16 -10.96 4.42
CA THR A 465 1.70 -10.44 3.13
C THR A 465 2.61 -9.31 2.68
N ILE A 466 2.67 -9.08 1.37
CA ILE A 466 3.42 -7.99 0.76
C ILE A 466 2.47 -6.90 0.26
N ASP A 467 1.37 -7.29 -0.36
CA ASP A 467 0.46 -6.42 -1.11
C ASP A 467 -1.00 -6.51 -0.64
N PHE A 468 -1.29 -7.33 0.37
CA PHE A 468 -2.63 -7.65 0.87
C PHE A 468 -3.56 -8.32 -0.17
N MET A 469 -3.11 -8.56 -1.40
CA MET A 469 -3.84 -9.35 -2.40
C MET A 469 -3.82 -10.83 -2.04
N THR A 470 -2.64 -11.31 -1.66
CA THR A 470 -2.42 -12.65 -1.13
C THR A 470 -1.84 -12.58 0.29
N ALA A 471 -2.14 -13.57 1.11
CA ALA A 471 -1.59 -13.64 2.46
C ALA A 471 -1.47 -15.10 2.91
N GLU A 472 -0.40 -15.40 3.62
CA GLU A 472 -0.20 -16.69 4.27
C GLU A 472 -0.39 -16.52 5.78
N SER A 473 -0.94 -17.54 6.44
CA SER A 473 -0.96 -17.57 7.90
C SER A 473 0.46 -17.53 8.44
N ALA A 474 0.71 -16.67 9.41
CA ALA A 474 2.02 -16.56 10.01
C ALA A 474 2.29 -17.70 10.99
N ASP A 475 3.51 -18.21 10.98
CA ASP A 475 3.99 -19.15 11.98
C ASP A 475 4.40 -18.37 13.24
N ILE A 476 3.50 -18.33 14.23
CA ILE A 476 3.75 -17.73 15.54
C ILE A 476 4.26 -18.80 16.47
N PRO A 477 5.38 -18.61 17.19
CA PRO A 477 5.88 -19.57 18.15
C PRO A 477 4.80 -20.02 19.14
N PHE A 478 4.68 -21.33 19.36
CA PHE A 478 3.59 -21.90 20.16
C PHE A 478 3.58 -21.37 21.59
N GLU A 479 4.74 -21.13 22.19
CA GLU A 479 4.88 -20.53 23.51
C GLU A 479 4.31 -19.12 23.60
N VAL A 480 4.40 -18.31 22.51
CA VAL A 480 3.78 -16.99 22.43
C VAL A 480 2.25 -17.13 22.40
N LEU A 481 1.73 -18.05 21.57
CA LEU A 481 0.29 -18.32 21.50
C LEU A 481 -0.25 -18.85 22.85
N GLN A 482 0.50 -19.70 23.56
CA GLN A 482 0.12 -20.18 24.90
C GLN A 482 0.08 -19.05 25.91
N THR A 483 1.06 -18.14 25.87
CA THR A 483 1.08 -16.96 26.76
C THR A 483 -0.11 -16.05 26.49
N VAL A 484 -0.39 -15.77 25.21
CA VAL A 484 -1.56 -14.97 24.79
C VAL A 484 -2.86 -15.62 25.26
N MET A 485 -3.03 -16.91 25.01
CA MET A 485 -4.21 -17.67 25.43
C MET A 485 -4.38 -17.60 26.96
N THR A 486 -3.32 -17.87 27.71
CA THR A 486 -3.37 -17.83 29.18
C THR A 486 -3.78 -16.45 29.70
N ARG A 487 -3.21 -15.40 29.14
CA ARG A 487 -3.56 -14.02 29.50
C ARG A 487 -5.00 -13.69 29.15
N ILE A 488 -5.46 -14.02 27.92
CA ILE A 488 -6.85 -13.75 27.50
C ILE A 488 -7.84 -14.45 28.44
N ILE A 489 -7.65 -15.72 28.74
CA ILE A 489 -8.55 -16.48 29.63
C ILE A 489 -8.58 -15.89 31.06
N ASN A 490 -7.46 -15.40 31.57
CA ASN A 490 -7.38 -14.87 32.92
C ASN A 490 -7.77 -13.40 33.05
N GLU A 491 -7.52 -12.59 32.03
CA GLU A 491 -7.68 -11.14 32.09
C GLU A 491 -8.97 -10.64 31.38
N VAL A 492 -9.53 -11.40 30.42
CA VAL A 492 -10.70 -11.00 29.64
C VAL A 492 -11.94 -11.78 30.10
N LYS A 493 -12.87 -11.07 30.74
CA LYS A 493 -14.13 -11.69 31.22
C LYS A 493 -14.99 -12.13 30.05
N GLY A 494 -15.67 -13.28 30.18
CA GLY A 494 -16.61 -13.81 29.19
C GLY A 494 -15.92 -14.57 28.05
N VAL A 495 -14.65 -14.94 28.19
CA VAL A 495 -13.90 -15.77 27.23
C VAL A 495 -13.37 -17.01 27.93
N ASN A 496 -13.67 -18.19 27.39
CA ASN A 496 -13.16 -19.46 27.89
C ASN A 496 -12.43 -20.31 26.82
N ARG A 497 -12.26 -19.77 25.60
CA ARG A 497 -11.59 -20.49 24.50
C ARG A 497 -10.89 -19.54 23.54
N VAL A 498 -9.72 -19.95 23.07
CA VAL A 498 -8.92 -19.21 22.08
C VAL A 498 -8.56 -20.14 20.93
N PHE A 499 -8.76 -19.67 19.69
CA PHE A 499 -8.34 -20.35 18.46
C PHE A 499 -7.26 -19.55 17.75
N TYR A 500 -6.51 -20.22 16.88
CA TYR A 500 -5.62 -19.56 15.92
C TYR A 500 -6.04 -19.94 14.51
N ASP A 501 -6.26 -18.93 13.64
CA ASP A 501 -6.71 -19.13 12.26
C ASP A 501 -5.51 -19.37 11.34
N LEU A 502 -5.46 -20.56 10.73
CA LEU A 502 -4.41 -21.04 9.83
C LEU A 502 -4.73 -20.78 8.34
N THR A 503 -5.86 -20.14 8.03
CA THR A 503 -6.34 -20.01 6.65
C THR A 503 -5.54 -18.97 5.89
N SER A 504 -5.09 -19.30 4.68
CA SER A 504 -4.45 -18.36 3.75
C SER A 504 -5.48 -17.50 3.00
N LYS A 505 -5.04 -16.44 2.36
CA LYS A 505 -5.84 -15.66 1.40
C LYS A 505 -5.22 -15.83 -0.01
N PRO A 506 -5.93 -16.38 -1.01
CA PRO A 506 -7.19 -17.11 -0.87
C PRO A 506 -7.02 -18.44 -0.12
N PRO A 507 -8.06 -19.21 0.30
CA PRO A 507 -9.50 -18.94 0.06
C PRO A 507 -10.16 -18.00 1.08
N GLY A 508 -9.55 -17.78 2.25
CA GLY A 508 -10.07 -16.84 3.23
C GLY A 508 -9.78 -15.38 2.87
N THR A 509 -10.32 -14.47 3.67
CA THR A 509 -9.94 -13.04 3.71
C THR A 509 -8.97 -12.79 4.86
N ILE A 510 -8.38 -11.61 4.97
CA ILE A 510 -7.56 -11.27 6.15
C ILE A 510 -8.48 -10.94 7.32
N GLU A 511 -9.41 -9.98 7.15
CA GLU A 511 -10.44 -9.68 8.15
C GLU A 511 -11.55 -10.75 8.13
N PHE A 512 -12.29 -10.89 9.22
CA PHE A 512 -13.34 -11.92 9.36
C PHE A 512 -14.67 -11.52 8.70
N GLU A 513 -14.97 -10.19 8.63
CA GLU A 513 -16.16 -9.64 7.99
C GLU A 513 -15.83 -8.44 7.09
#